data_ce6a7fb3fcc01026b34f36514440486f
#
_entry.id   ce6a7fb3fcc01026b34f36514440486f
#
_cell.length_a   1.000
_cell.length_b   1.000
_cell.length_c   1.000
_cell.angle_alpha   90.00
_cell.angle_beta   90.00
_cell.angle_gamma   90.00
#
_symmetry.space_group_name_H-M   'P 1'
#
loop_
_entity.id
_entity.type
_entity.pdbx_description
1 polymer ?
#
loop_
_entity_poly.entity_id
_entity_poly.type
_entity_poly.pdbx_seq_one_letter_code
_entity_poly.pdbx_strand_id
1 'polypeptide(L)'
;MTLSLDILAARMRQGESIPLGDTARVAVALSVPAILQQLVVTAMEYIDAAMVGHIGAEATAAIGIVSSSTWLLHGILVGLFTSFAIQIAQYLGADRQEDARGVLRQSMIFNILLGCGMAALGIGICRFLPGWLGAAPSLQGNASAYFGIWSAALPFSMAMGMYSAMLRATGDALTPSLISVLVCVLDIFFNFFLINPTREMELFGQTVTMFGFGWGVPGAALGTALATMIGGLAALAVLLLRESPLAIRYPGSWKITRSCLINLWRVGAPLAAERAALSSAQVLLVRIVSQLGTVAIAANSLAVSAEGLCYMAGYGIQDASIALVGQAVGAHRRDMSKRFAWLCTGMGMGIMALSGVLMWLFAPALMSIFTADAAVIALGAQMLRIEAFAEPMFGASIVASGAMQGAGDSTACFVLNLFSMWGVRLTLAFLLAPRFGLAGVWTAMCVELCTRGVLFLLRLARGKWLERGALA
;
A
#
# COMPACT_ATOMS: atom_id res chain seq x y z
N MET A 1 -3.08 23.28 -22.55
CA MET A 1 -1.71 22.75 -22.45
C MET A 1 -1.60 22.09 -21.07
N THR A 2 -1.59 20.78 -21.00
CA THR A 2 -1.44 20.03 -19.74
C THR A 2 -0.02 20.25 -19.23
N LEU A 3 0.13 20.94 -18.10
CA LEU A 3 1.42 21.14 -17.46
C LEU A 3 1.90 19.76 -16.96
N SER A 4 2.82 19.14 -17.70
CA SER A 4 3.42 17.87 -17.27
C SER A 4 4.39 18.10 -16.11
N LEU A 5 4.63 17.07 -15.29
CA LEU A 5 5.61 17.16 -14.20
C LEU A 5 7.02 17.52 -14.74
N ASP A 6 7.36 17.08 -15.95
CA ASP A 6 8.64 17.40 -16.60
C ASP A 6 8.81 18.91 -16.86
N ILE A 7 7.74 19.57 -17.35
CA ILE A 7 7.74 21.01 -17.57
C ILE A 7 7.88 21.74 -16.24
N LEU A 8 7.16 21.28 -15.21
CA LEU A 8 7.23 21.86 -13.87
C LEU A 8 8.63 21.67 -13.26
N ALA A 9 9.23 20.49 -13.40
CA ALA A 9 10.59 20.19 -12.95
C ALA A 9 11.63 21.09 -13.66
N ALA A 10 11.48 21.28 -14.97
CA ALA A 10 12.34 22.20 -15.73
C ALA A 10 12.24 23.65 -15.22
N ARG A 11 11.03 24.16 -15.01
CA ARG A 11 10.81 25.50 -14.44
C ARG A 11 11.33 25.63 -13.00
N MET A 12 11.20 24.56 -12.18
CA MET A 12 11.80 24.53 -10.84
C MET A 12 13.32 24.69 -10.90
N ARG A 13 14.00 23.98 -11.81
CA ARG A 13 15.46 24.08 -11.99
C ARG A 13 15.91 25.47 -12.46
N GLN A 14 15.13 26.13 -13.30
CA GLN A 14 15.40 27.49 -13.77
C GLN A 14 15.17 28.57 -12.70
N GLY A 15 14.71 28.17 -11.50
CA GLY A 15 14.49 29.13 -10.41
C GLY A 15 13.20 29.94 -10.55
N GLU A 16 12.33 29.61 -11.51
CA GLU A 16 11.08 30.33 -11.73
C GLU A 16 10.12 30.26 -10.54
N SER A 17 9.38 31.34 -10.32
CA SER A 17 8.26 31.35 -9.38
C SER A 17 7.06 30.66 -10.02
N ILE A 18 6.64 29.52 -9.45
CA ILE A 18 5.51 28.73 -9.97
C ILE A 18 4.24 29.16 -9.24
N PRO A 19 3.15 29.53 -9.94
CA PRO A 19 1.87 29.86 -9.33
C PRO A 19 1.30 28.70 -8.52
N LEU A 20 0.54 28.99 -7.45
CA LEU A 20 -0.11 27.98 -6.63
C LEU A 20 -1.08 27.11 -7.45
N GLY A 21 -1.79 27.70 -8.40
CA GLY A 21 -2.70 26.99 -9.28
C GLY A 21 -2.03 25.89 -10.12
N ASP A 22 -0.82 26.16 -10.63
CA ASP A 22 -0.06 25.19 -11.42
C ASP A 22 0.46 24.03 -10.54
N THR A 23 0.95 24.35 -9.33
CA THR A 23 1.36 23.33 -8.36
C THR A 23 0.18 22.45 -7.94
N ALA A 24 -0.99 23.04 -7.73
CA ALA A 24 -2.20 22.30 -7.39
C ALA A 24 -2.67 21.40 -8.54
N ARG A 25 -2.65 21.88 -9.78
CA ARG A 25 -3.02 21.08 -10.96
C ARG A 25 -2.15 19.84 -11.10
N VAL A 26 -0.84 19.98 -10.93
CA VAL A 26 0.09 18.84 -11.04
C VAL A 26 -0.11 17.88 -9.87
N ALA A 27 -0.30 18.39 -8.66
CA ALA A 27 -0.58 17.54 -7.50
C ALA A 27 -1.88 16.74 -7.69
N VAL A 28 -2.96 17.35 -8.17
CA VAL A 28 -4.23 16.66 -8.48
C VAL A 28 -4.06 15.66 -9.62
N ALA A 29 -3.35 16.04 -10.70
CA ALA A 29 -3.13 15.18 -11.85
C ALA A 29 -2.37 13.89 -11.51
N LEU A 30 -1.47 13.93 -10.53
CA LEU A 30 -0.76 12.75 -10.03
C LEU A 30 -1.57 12.00 -8.97
N SER A 31 -2.31 12.71 -8.11
CA SER A 31 -3.05 12.09 -7.01
C SER A 31 -4.27 11.30 -7.51
N VAL A 32 -5.04 11.83 -8.48
CA VAL A 32 -6.27 11.18 -8.95
C VAL A 32 -6.00 9.77 -9.51
N PRO A 33 -5.07 9.56 -10.45
CA PRO A 33 -4.75 8.21 -10.92
C PRO A 33 -4.19 7.31 -9.80
N ALA A 34 -3.38 7.86 -8.88
CA ALA A 34 -2.83 7.09 -7.77
C ALA A 34 -3.92 6.66 -6.78
N ILE A 35 -4.91 7.51 -6.49
CA ILE A 35 -6.10 7.14 -5.70
C ILE A 35 -6.87 6.02 -6.40
N LEU A 36 -7.12 6.16 -7.71
CA LEU A 36 -7.81 5.14 -8.49
C LEU A 36 -7.06 3.80 -8.43
N GLN A 37 -5.74 3.82 -8.53
CA GLN A 37 -4.90 2.63 -8.39
C GLN A 37 -5.12 1.95 -7.03
N GLN A 38 -5.10 2.69 -5.93
CA GLN A 38 -5.31 2.13 -4.59
C GLN A 38 -6.72 1.55 -4.42
N LEU A 39 -7.74 2.25 -4.92
CA LEU A 39 -9.12 1.75 -4.88
C LEU A 39 -9.29 0.46 -5.70
N VAL A 40 -8.68 0.37 -6.89
CA VAL A 40 -8.73 -0.83 -7.73
C VAL A 40 -8.04 -2.02 -7.05
N VAL A 41 -6.88 -1.81 -6.42
CA VAL A 41 -6.18 -2.87 -5.67
C VAL A 41 -7.04 -3.36 -4.51
N THR A 42 -7.64 -2.45 -3.75
CA THR A 42 -8.54 -2.81 -2.64
C THR A 42 -9.79 -3.54 -3.11
N ALA A 43 -10.39 -3.10 -4.23
CA ALA A 43 -11.53 -3.79 -4.83
C ALA A 43 -11.17 -5.22 -5.26
N MET A 44 -9.98 -5.42 -5.84
CA MET A 44 -9.46 -6.74 -6.20
C MET A 44 -9.36 -7.65 -4.95
N GLU A 45 -8.78 -7.16 -3.85
CA GLU A 45 -8.66 -7.93 -2.60
C GLU A 45 -10.03 -8.35 -2.04
N TYR A 46 -11.05 -7.48 -2.14
CA TYR A 46 -12.41 -7.83 -1.68
C TYR A 46 -13.12 -8.81 -2.62
N ILE A 47 -12.92 -8.70 -3.93
CA ILE A 47 -13.45 -9.65 -4.91
C ILE A 47 -12.82 -11.02 -4.69
N ASP A 48 -11.51 -11.10 -4.46
CA ASP A 48 -10.80 -12.33 -4.16
C ASP A 48 -11.32 -12.99 -2.89
N ALA A 49 -11.46 -12.19 -1.83
CA ALA A 49 -12.03 -12.68 -0.57
C ALA A 49 -13.45 -13.22 -0.74
N ALA A 50 -14.29 -12.57 -1.56
CA ALA A 50 -15.64 -13.04 -1.87
C ALA A 50 -15.62 -14.33 -2.70
N MET A 51 -14.74 -14.42 -3.73
CA MET A 51 -14.63 -15.63 -4.56
C MET A 51 -14.14 -16.84 -3.76
N VAL A 52 -13.17 -16.64 -2.87
CA VAL A 52 -12.69 -17.69 -1.96
C VAL A 52 -13.74 -18.06 -0.92
N GLY A 53 -14.49 -17.07 -0.41
CA GLY A 53 -15.57 -17.28 0.55
C GLY A 53 -16.66 -18.23 0.03
N HIS A 54 -16.92 -18.24 -1.27
CA HIS A 54 -17.87 -19.17 -1.90
C HIS A 54 -17.38 -20.63 -1.96
N ILE A 55 -16.06 -20.89 -1.81
CA ILE A 55 -15.52 -22.27 -1.74
C ILE A 55 -15.90 -22.92 -0.40
N GLY A 56 -15.90 -22.15 0.67
CA GLY A 56 -16.26 -22.57 2.02
C GLY A 56 -15.38 -22.02 3.13
N ALA A 57 -15.81 -22.26 4.36
CA ALA A 57 -15.14 -21.73 5.55
C ALA A 57 -13.71 -22.25 5.72
N GLU A 58 -13.42 -23.49 5.33
CA GLU A 58 -12.07 -24.07 5.40
C GLU A 58 -11.10 -23.39 4.45
N ALA A 59 -11.54 -23.03 3.24
CA ALA A 59 -10.73 -22.30 2.27
C ALA A 59 -10.33 -20.93 2.80
N THR A 60 -11.31 -20.18 3.31
CA THR A 60 -11.08 -18.85 3.91
C THR A 60 -10.16 -18.95 5.14
N ALA A 61 -10.35 -19.96 6.00
CA ALA A 61 -9.49 -20.18 7.16
C ALA A 61 -8.04 -20.52 6.77
N ALA A 62 -7.84 -21.34 5.72
CA ALA A 62 -6.51 -21.70 5.24
C ALA A 62 -5.72 -20.47 4.75
N ILE A 63 -6.36 -19.55 4.01
CA ILE A 63 -5.75 -18.29 3.59
C ILE A 63 -5.52 -17.35 4.78
N GLY A 64 -6.51 -17.24 5.68
CA GLY A 64 -6.43 -16.37 6.86
C GLY A 64 -5.24 -16.67 7.75
N ILE A 65 -4.88 -17.95 7.93
CA ILE A 65 -3.73 -18.37 8.75
C ILE A 65 -2.42 -17.81 8.21
N VAL A 66 -2.20 -17.87 6.90
CA VAL A 66 -0.93 -17.40 6.29
C VAL A 66 -0.93 -15.92 5.93
N SER A 67 -2.07 -15.25 5.96
CA SER A 67 -2.22 -13.83 5.58
C SER A 67 -1.32 -12.91 6.39
N SER A 68 -1.19 -13.11 7.70
CA SER A 68 -0.31 -12.28 8.54
C SER A 68 1.15 -12.35 8.09
N SER A 69 1.61 -13.53 7.67
CA SER A 69 2.97 -13.71 7.16
C SER A 69 3.16 -13.09 5.78
N THR A 70 2.17 -13.22 4.89
CA THR A 70 2.23 -12.60 3.54
C THR A 70 2.22 -11.08 3.64
N TRP A 71 1.37 -10.48 4.49
CA TRP A 71 1.32 -9.04 4.73
C TRP A 71 2.62 -8.50 5.33
N LEU A 72 3.21 -9.21 6.30
CA LEU A 72 4.47 -8.82 6.91
C LEU A 72 5.61 -8.82 5.87
N LEU A 73 5.75 -9.90 5.11
CA LEU A 73 6.78 -10.02 4.09
C LEU A 73 6.61 -8.97 2.99
N HIS A 74 5.39 -8.82 2.49
CA HIS A 74 5.06 -7.80 1.49
C HIS A 74 5.39 -6.38 1.98
N GLY A 75 5.00 -6.04 3.21
CA GLY A 75 5.26 -4.74 3.81
C GLY A 75 6.75 -4.42 3.93
N ILE A 76 7.58 -5.38 4.37
CA ILE A 76 9.04 -5.22 4.45
C ILE A 76 9.62 -4.94 3.06
N LEU A 77 9.20 -5.70 2.05
CA LEU A 77 9.70 -5.58 0.69
C LEU A 77 9.29 -4.24 0.06
N VAL A 78 8.04 -3.82 0.22
CA VAL A 78 7.56 -2.50 -0.22
C VAL A 78 8.38 -1.38 0.42
N GLY A 79 8.67 -1.47 1.73
CA GLY A 79 9.51 -0.50 2.42
C GLY A 79 10.90 -0.36 1.79
N LEU A 80 11.55 -1.48 1.48
CA LEU A 80 12.86 -1.49 0.83
C LEU A 80 12.81 -0.88 -0.57
N PHE A 81 11.81 -1.24 -1.40
CA PHE A 81 11.75 -0.78 -2.79
C PHE A 81 11.31 0.66 -2.96
N THR A 82 10.52 1.20 -2.04
CA THR A 82 10.16 2.62 -2.03
C THR A 82 11.40 3.51 -2.05
N SER A 83 12.51 3.06 -1.45
CA SER A 83 13.75 3.82 -1.45
C SER A 83 14.35 4.04 -2.85
N PHE A 84 14.18 3.10 -3.78
CA PHE A 84 14.63 3.28 -5.17
C PHE A 84 13.80 4.33 -5.90
N ALA A 85 12.48 4.33 -5.72
CA ALA A 85 11.60 5.33 -6.32
C ALA A 85 11.93 6.74 -5.79
N ILE A 86 12.23 6.88 -4.49
CA ILE A 86 12.66 8.15 -3.88
C ILE A 86 13.99 8.62 -4.49
N GLN A 87 14.99 7.73 -4.63
CA GLN A 87 16.26 8.07 -5.27
C GLN A 87 16.05 8.55 -6.71
N ILE A 88 15.24 7.84 -7.49
CA ILE A 88 14.91 8.22 -8.87
C ILE A 88 14.23 9.59 -8.90
N ALA A 89 13.23 9.83 -8.05
CA ALA A 89 12.56 11.13 -8.00
C ALA A 89 13.55 12.29 -7.74
N GLN A 90 14.47 12.10 -6.80
CA GLN A 90 15.48 13.10 -6.47
C GLN A 90 16.50 13.30 -7.60
N TYR A 91 17.01 12.22 -8.22
CA TYR A 91 17.93 12.35 -9.36
C TYR A 91 17.27 13.01 -10.57
N LEU A 92 15.99 12.71 -10.86
CA LEU A 92 15.24 13.40 -11.92
C LEU A 92 15.04 14.89 -11.60
N GLY A 93 14.76 15.21 -10.35
CA GLY A 93 14.69 16.61 -9.90
C GLY A 93 16.00 17.36 -10.08
N ALA A 94 17.14 16.70 -9.82
CA ALA A 94 18.49 17.22 -9.99
C ALA A 94 18.98 17.26 -11.46
N ASP A 95 18.18 16.84 -12.43
CA ASP A 95 18.53 16.66 -13.85
C ASP A 95 19.64 15.59 -14.11
N ARG A 96 19.84 14.70 -13.15
CA ARG A 96 20.84 13.62 -13.22
C ARG A 96 20.21 12.33 -13.77
N GLN A 97 19.78 12.38 -15.04
CA GLN A 97 19.04 11.27 -15.65
C GLN A 97 19.87 10.00 -15.77
N GLU A 98 21.19 10.09 -15.97
CA GLU A 98 22.07 8.93 -16.03
C GLU A 98 22.12 8.18 -14.68
N ASP A 99 22.20 8.92 -13.58
CA ASP A 99 22.16 8.32 -12.23
C ASP A 99 20.79 7.69 -11.94
N ALA A 100 19.70 8.34 -12.34
CA ALA A 100 18.36 7.77 -12.24
C ALA A 100 18.25 6.42 -13.00
N ARG A 101 18.78 6.35 -14.23
CA ARG A 101 18.88 5.12 -15.01
C ARG A 101 19.79 4.08 -14.34
N GLY A 102 20.89 4.54 -13.73
CA GLY A 102 21.78 3.70 -12.92
C GLY A 102 21.05 3.05 -11.75
N VAL A 103 20.26 3.82 -11.00
CA VAL A 103 19.40 3.32 -9.91
C VAL A 103 18.36 2.32 -10.43
N LEU A 104 17.72 2.60 -11.59
CA LEU A 104 16.78 1.65 -12.19
C LEU A 104 17.45 0.30 -12.53
N ARG A 105 18.65 0.30 -13.14
CA ARG A 105 19.38 -0.94 -13.44
C ARG A 105 19.71 -1.72 -12.17
N GLN A 106 20.18 -1.01 -11.15
CA GLN A 106 20.50 -1.62 -9.86
C GLN A 106 19.25 -2.19 -9.19
N SER A 107 18.13 -1.47 -9.23
CA SER A 107 16.87 -1.96 -8.67
C SER A 107 16.36 -3.23 -9.36
N MET A 108 16.60 -3.40 -10.68
CA MET A 108 16.29 -4.65 -11.39
C MET A 108 17.11 -5.82 -10.85
N ILE A 109 18.41 -5.61 -10.63
CA ILE A 109 19.27 -6.64 -10.03
C ILE A 109 18.79 -7.00 -8.62
N PHE A 110 18.47 -5.99 -7.81
CA PHE A 110 17.92 -6.19 -6.47
C PHE A 110 16.57 -6.92 -6.49
N ASN A 111 15.68 -6.58 -7.42
CA ASN A 111 14.42 -7.29 -7.57
C ASN A 111 14.60 -8.76 -7.86
N ILE A 112 15.53 -9.10 -8.76
CA ILE A 112 15.83 -10.50 -9.09
C ILE A 112 16.47 -11.20 -7.88
N LEU A 113 17.50 -10.64 -7.30
CA LEU A 113 18.23 -11.28 -6.19
C LEU A 113 17.34 -11.45 -4.95
N LEU A 114 16.70 -10.36 -4.51
CA LEU A 114 15.89 -10.38 -3.31
C LEU A 114 14.55 -11.08 -3.55
N GLY A 115 13.90 -10.82 -4.69
CA GLY A 115 12.64 -11.44 -5.06
C GLY A 115 12.76 -12.96 -5.23
N CYS A 116 13.75 -13.44 -6.00
CA CYS A 116 13.98 -14.87 -6.15
C CYS A 116 14.49 -15.51 -4.84
N GLY A 117 15.34 -14.81 -4.07
CA GLY A 117 15.80 -15.27 -2.76
C GLY A 117 14.64 -15.45 -1.77
N MET A 118 13.74 -14.48 -1.69
CA MET A 118 12.55 -14.55 -0.83
C MET A 118 11.54 -15.58 -1.35
N ALA A 119 11.38 -15.73 -2.67
CA ALA A 119 10.58 -16.79 -3.26
C ALA A 119 11.11 -18.17 -2.89
N ALA A 120 12.41 -18.40 -3.05
CA ALA A 120 13.05 -19.66 -2.68
C ALA A 120 12.90 -19.96 -1.18
N LEU A 121 13.11 -18.96 -0.32
CA LEU A 121 12.87 -19.09 1.12
C LEU A 121 11.42 -19.45 1.43
N GLY A 122 10.46 -18.69 0.86
CA GLY A 122 9.03 -18.92 1.07
C GLY A 122 8.58 -20.31 0.60
N ILE A 123 9.04 -20.75 -0.58
CA ILE A 123 8.78 -22.11 -1.08
C ILE A 123 9.42 -23.17 -0.16
N GLY A 124 10.64 -22.91 0.33
CA GLY A 124 11.31 -23.84 1.25
C GLY A 124 10.60 -24.05 2.57
N ILE A 125 9.96 -22.99 3.11
CA ILE A 125 9.24 -23.04 4.40
C ILE A 125 7.73 -23.29 4.26
N CYS A 126 7.15 -23.25 3.04
CA CYS A 126 5.70 -23.27 2.83
C CYS A 126 5.00 -24.47 3.50
N ARG A 127 5.65 -25.63 3.55
CA ARG A 127 5.11 -26.84 4.17
C ARG A 127 5.10 -26.77 5.70
N PHE A 128 6.02 -26.04 6.29
CA PHE A 128 6.20 -25.97 7.75
C PHE A 128 5.44 -24.79 8.35
N LEU A 129 5.31 -23.69 7.61
CA LEU A 129 4.74 -22.42 8.08
C LEU A 129 3.32 -22.58 8.68
N PRO A 130 2.34 -23.25 8.02
CA PRO A 130 1.02 -23.40 8.61
C PRO A 130 1.05 -24.16 9.93
N GLY A 131 1.89 -25.18 10.05
CA GLY A 131 2.09 -25.92 11.30
C GLY A 131 2.66 -25.04 12.42
N TRP A 132 3.64 -24.18 12.12
CA TRP A 132 4.20 -23.22 13.08
C TRP A 132 3.17 -22.16 13.53
N LEU A 133 2.23 -21.83 12.66
CA LEU A 133 1.13 -20.91 12.95
C LEU A 133 -0.07 -21.58 13.65
N GLY A 134 0.00 -22.89 13.95
CA GLY A 134 -1.04 -23.62 14.65
C GLY A 134 -2.23 -24.04 13.78
N ALA A 135 -2.05 -24.17 12.46
CA ALA A 135 -3.09 -24.64 11.56
C ALA A 135 -3.51 -26.08 11.86
N ALA A 136 -4.83 -26.34 11.87
CA ALA A 136 -5.35 -27.69 11.93
C ALA A 136 -4.84 -28.55 10.75
N PRO A 137 -4.60 -29.86 10.92
CA PRO A 137 -4.05 -30.71 9.86
C PRO A 137 -4.84 -30.68 8.54
N SER A 138 -6.16 -30.51 8.59
CA SER A 138 -7.04 -30.38 7.42
C SER A 138 -6.76 -29.11 6.58
N LEU A 139 -6.29 -28.03 7.22
CA LEU A 139 -6.05 -26.74 6.57
C LEU A 139 -4.63 -26.61 6.03
N GLN A 140 -3.67 -27.40 6.54
CA GLN A 140 -2.25 -27.25 6.25
C GLN A 140 -1.94 -27.42 4.76
N GLY A 141 -2.61 -28.34 4.06
CA GLY A 141 -2.42 -28.58 2.63
C GLY A 141 -2.72 -27.34 1.78
N ASN A 142 -3.91 -26.78 1.95
CA ASN A 142 -4.36 -25.59 1.21
C ASN A 142 -3.54 -24.35 1.60
N ALA A 143 -3.25 -24.15 2.88
CA ALA A 143 -2.44 -23.05 3.37
C ALA A 143 -1.00 -23.08 2.82
N SER A 144 -0.38 -24.28 2.79
CA SER A 144 0.96 -24.50 2.22
C SER A 144 0.99 -24.23 0.73
N ALA A 145 0.00 -24.73 -0.02
CA ALA A 145 -0.10 -24.50 -1.45
C ALA A 145 -0.29 -23.00 -1.78
N TYR A 146 -1.21 -22.34 -1.06
CA TYR A 146 -1.43 -20.90 -1.20
C TYR A 146 -0.16 -20.09 -0.97
N PHE A 147 0.49 -20.31 0.17
CA PHE A 147 1.72 -19.59 0.54
C PHE A 147 2.88 -19.89 -0.42
N GLY A 148 3.00 -21.13 -0.88
CA GLY A 148 4.04 -21.53 -1.86
C GLY A 148 3.86 -20.83 -3.21
N ILE A 149 2.64 -20.80 -3.76
CA ILE A 149 2.33 -20.13 -5.03
C ILE A 149 2.50 -18.62 -4.90
N TRP A 150 1.98 -18.03 -3.81
CA TRP A 150 2.16 -16.62 -3.51
C TRP A 150 3.65 -16.24 -3.41
N SER A 151 4.45 -17.07 -2.73
CA SER A 151 5.89 -16.86 -2.62
C SER A 151 6.59 -16.94 -3.97
N ALA A 152 6.21 -17.86 -4.85
CA ALA A 152 6.75 -17.96 -6.20
C ALA A 152 6.46 -16.71 -7.05
N ALA A 153 5.34 -16.02 -6.80
CA ALA A 153 4.95 -14.80 -7.48
C ALA A 153 5.66 -13.54 -6.96
N LEU A 154 6.35 -13.60 -5.81
CA LEU A 154 7.00 -12.44 -5.17
C LEU A 154 7.87 -11.61 -6.12
N PRO A 155 8.76 -12.17 -6.96
CA PRO A 155 9.59 -11.35 -7.85
C PRO A 155 8.77 -10.46 -8.78
N PHE A 156 7.62 -10.95 -9.24
CA PHE A 156 6.72 -10.24 -10.16
C PHE A 156 5.85 -9.21 -9.43
N SER A 157 5.32 -9.58 -8.27
CA SER A 157 4.57 -8.67 -7.40
C SER A 157 5.44 -7.47 -6.97
N MET A 158 6.69 -7.74 -6.60
CA MET A 158 7.67 -6.72 -6.25
C MET A 158 8.03 -5.85 -7.46
N ALA A 159 8.24 -6.44 -8.63
CA ALA A 159 8.49 -5.72 -9.88
C ALA A 159 7.33 -4.77 -10.19
N MET A 160 6.08 -5.24 -10.08
CA MET A 160 4.90 -4.42 -10.31
C MET A 160 4.87 -3.19 -9.39
N GLY A 161 5.02 -3.37 -8.08
CA GLY A 161 4.99 -2.27 -7.11
C GLY A 161 6.15 -1.29 -7.31
N MET A 162 7.37 -1.81 -7.46
CA MET A 162 8.58 -1.02 -7.62
C MET A 162 8.57 -0.20 -8.92
N TYR A 163 8.28 -0.82 -10.06
CA TYR A 163 8.28 -0.11 -11.34
C TYR A 163 7.11 0.87 -11.45
N SER A 164 5.96 0.54 -10.86
CA SER A 164 4.85 1.49 -10.73
C SER A 164 5.24 2.73 -9.93
N ALA A 165 5.96 2.57 -8.81
CA ALA A 165 6.46 3.71 -8.02
C ALA A 165 7.49 4.54 -8.80
N MET A 166 8.34 3.91 -9.60
CA MET A 166 9.32 4.59 -10.46
C MET A 166 8.65 5.36 -11.62
N LEU A 167 7.60 4.80 -12.22
CA LEU A 167 6.78 5.52 -13.22
C LEU A 167 6.13 6.76 -12.60
N ARG A 168 5.58 6.65 -11.38
CA ARG A 168 5.07 7.83 -10.67
C ARG A 168 6.16 8.87 -10.39
N ALA A 169 7.37 8.43 -10.07
CA ALA A 169 8.52 9.31 -9.88
C ALA A 169 8.90 10.09 -11.13
N THR A 170 8.61 9.59 -12.33
CA THR A 170 8.76 10.34 -13.61
C THR A 170 7.57 11.26 -13.91
N GLY A 171 6.53 11.26 -13.08
CA GLY A 171 5.31 12.04 -13.32
C GLY A 171 4.20 11.30 -14.06
N ASP A 172 4.41 10.02 -14.39
CA ASP A 172 3.40 9.18 -15.02
C ASP A 172 2.67 8.35 -13.96
N ALA A 173 1.59 8.88 -13.42
CA ALA A 173 0.71 8.16 -12.50
C ALA A 173 -0.42 7.38 -13.23
N LEU A 174 -0.70 7.73 -14.49
CA LEU A 174 -1.79 7.11 -15.25
C LEU A 174 -1.44 5.68 -15.66
N THR A 175 -0.23 5.45 -16.17
CA THR A 175 0.21 4.13 -16.64
C THR A 175 0.18 3.07 -15.52
N PRO A 176 0.71 3.31 -14.30
CA PRO A 176 0.56 2.37 -13.19
C PRO A 176 -0.89 2.08 -12.82
N SER A 177 -1.76 3.10 -12.87
CA SER A 177 -3.20 2.90 -12.61
C SER A 177 -3.86 2.00 -13.64
N LEU A 178 -3.56 2.19 -14.92
CA LEU A 178 -4.08 1.33 -16.00
C LEU A 178 -3.56 -0.10 -15.89
N ILE A 179 -2.29 -0.29 -15.52
CA ILE A 179 -1.73 -1.62 -15.25
C ILE A 179 -2.47 -2.28 -14.08
N SER A 180 -2.78 -1.55 -13.01
CA SER A 180 -3.54 -2.10 -11.88
C SER A 180 -4.97 -2.49 -12.27
N VAL A 181 -5.64 -1.70 -13.11
CA VAL A 181 -6.96 -2.07 -13.68
C VAL A 181 -6.85 -3.35 -14.51
N LEU A 182 -5.83 -3.45 -15.38
CA LEU A 182 -5.58 -4.65 -16.17
C LEU A 182 -5.37 -5.88 -15.28
N VAL A 183 -4.55 -5.74 -14.23
CA VAL A 183 -4.28 -6.83 -13.27
C VAL A 183 -5.57 -7.24 -12.57
N CYS A 184 -6.39 -6.30 -12.11
CA CYS A 184 -7.66 -6.60 -11.47
C CYS A 184 -8.61 -7.39 -12.40
N VAL A 185 -8.73 -6.97 -13.66
CA VAL A 185 -9.56 -7.67 -14.65
C VAL A 185 -9.02 -9.08 -14.93
N LEU A 186 -7.70 -9.22 -15.11
CA LEU A 186 -7.07 -10.51 -15.33
C LEU A 186 -7.19 -11.44 -14.12
N ASP A 187 -7.06 -10.89 -12.93
CA ASP A 187 -7.20 -11.64 -11.68
C ASP A 187 -8.61 -12.22 -11.54
N ILE A 188 -9.65 -11.41 -11.73
CA ILE A 188 -11.04 -11.86 -11.74
C ILE A 188 -11.24 -12.96 -12.80
N PHE A 189 -10.68 -12.76 -14.00
CA PHE A 189 -10.78 -13.72 -15.08
C PHE A 189 -10.10 -15.05 -14.73
N PHE A 190 -8.86 -15.03 -14.26
CA PHE A 190 -8.15 -16.24 -13.89
C PHE A 190 -8.80 -16.93 -12.68
N ASN A 191 -9.18 -16.18 -11.66
CA ASN A 191 -9.84 -16.73 -10.48
C ASN A 191 -11.18 -17.39 -10.83
N PHE A 192 -11.96 -16.82 -11.75
CA PHE A 192 -13.21 -17.40 -12.19
C PHE A 192 -13.04 -18.81 -12.80
N PHE A 193 -11.99 -19.04 -13.59
CA PHE A 193 -11.71 -20.33 -14.22
C PHE A 193 -10.91 -21.29 -13.32
N LEU A 194 -9.97 -20.79 -12.54
CA LEU A 194 -9.08 -21.65 -11.73
C LEU A 194 -9.70 -22.12 -10.43
N ILE A 195 -10.51 -21.28 -9.79
CA ILE A 195 -11.16 -21.60 -8.50
C ILE A 195 -12.27 -22.62 -8.70
N ASN A 196 -13.16 -22.36 -9.65
CA ASN A 196 -14.41 -23.10 -9.78
C ASN A 196 -14.24 -24.35 -10.64
N PRO A 197 -14.95 -25.44 -10.34
CA PRO A 197 -15.10 -26.58 -11.26
C PRO A 197 -15.98 -26.20 -12.44
N THR A 198 -15.94 -27.03 -13.47
CA THR A 198 -16.87 -26.93 -14.62
C THR A 198 -18.31 -26.99 -14.11
N ARG A 199 -19.11 -25.98 -14.45
CA ARG A 199 -20.49 -25.81 -13.97
C ARG A 199 -21.40 -25.30 -15.07
N GLU A 200 -22.67 -25.64 -14.97
CA GLU A 200 -23.72 -25.07 -15.81
C GLU A 200 -24.17 -23.73 -15.21
N MET A 201 -24.17 -22.71 -16.03
CA MET A 201 -24.65 -21.36 -15.68
C MET A 201 -25.74 -20.93 -16.64
N GLU A 202 -26.80 -20.36 -16.10
CA GLU A 202 -27.82 -19.70 -16.93
C GLU A 202 -27.35 -18.31 -17.33
N LEU A 203 -26.97 -18.14 -18.60
CA LEU A 203 -26.64 -16.85 -19.20
C LEU A 203 -27.75 -16.48 -20.20
N PHE A 204 -28.41 -15.35 -19.98
CA PHE A 204 -29.48 -14.85 -20.88
C PHE A 204 -30.57 -15.89 -21.19
N GLY A 205 -30.92 -16.77 -20.22
CA GLY A 205 -31.95 -17.80 -20.40
C GLY A 205 -31.49 -19.06 -21.16
N GLN A 206 -30.20 -19.21 -21.40
CA GLN A 206 -29.60 -20.43 -21.96
C GLN A 206 -28.62 -21.02 -20.94
N THR A 207 -28.69 -22.34 -20.75
CA THR A 207 -27.73 -23.08 -19.95
C THR A 207 -26.45 -23.23 -20.75
N VAL A 208 -25.38 -22.55 -20.31
CA VAL A 208 -24.03 -22.64 -20.88
C VAL A 208 -23.13 -23.39 -19.90
N THR A 209 -22.49 -24.45 -20.37
CA THR A 209 -21.48 -25.15 -19.57
C THR A 209 -20.20 -24.34 -19.57
N MET A 210 -19.90 -23.71 -18.43
CA MET A 210 -18.66 -22.96 -18.22
C MET A 210 -17.57 -23.88 -17.72
N PHE A 211 -16.48 -23.97 -18.46
CA PHE A 211 -15.29 -24.73 -18.09
C PHE A 211 -14.61 -24.12 -16.87
N GLY A 212 -14.13 -24.96 -15.95
CA GLY A 212 -13.33 -24.55 -14.82
C GLY A 212 -12.45 -25.68 -14.32
N PHE A 213 -11.28 -25.32 -13.75
CA PHE A 213 -10.28 -26.29 -13.29
C PHE A 213 -10.61 -26.88 -11.89
N GLY A 214 -11.38 -26.18 -11.06
CA GLY A 214 -11.78 -26.65 -9.75
C GLY A 214 -10.65 -26.76 -8.73
N TRP A 215 -9.61 -25.94 -8.86
CA TRP A 215 -8.44 -26.01 -7.98
C TRP A 215 -8.67 -25.32 -6.60
N GLY A 216 -9.79 -24.65 -6.41
CA GLY A 216 -10.11 -24.02 -5.13
C GLY A 216 -9.05 -23.02 -4.65
N VAL A 217 -8.54 -23.21 -3.42
CA VAL A 217 -7.53 -22.31 -2.80
C VAL A 217 -6.23 -22.17 -3.61
N PRO A 218 -5.59 -23.25 -4.08
CA PRO A 218 -4.46 -23.13 -5.01
C PRO A 218 -4.79 -22.39 -6.30
N GLY A 219 -6.02 -22.55 -6.81
CA GLY A 219 -6.50 -21.83 -7.99
C GLY A 219 -6.55 -20.32 -7.78
N ALA A 220 -7.05 -19.86 -6.63
CA ALA A 220 -7.05 -18.46 -6.25
C ALA A 220 -5.64 -17.88 -6.17
N ALA A 221 -4.72 -18.58 -5.48
CA ALA A 221 -3.33 -18.16 -5.41
C ALA A 221 -2.67 -18.05 -6.79
N LEU A 222 -2.94 -19.00 -7.68
CA LEU A 222 -2.36 -19.03 -9.03
C LEU A 222 -2.97 -17.94 -9.92
N GLY A 223 -4.27 -17.65 -9.82
CA GLY A 223 -4.93 -16.58 -10.55
C GLY A 223 -4.29 -15.21 -10.26
N THR A 224 -4.19 -14.87 -8.98
CA THR A 224 -3.55 -13.64 -8.52
C THR A 224 -2.05 -13.61 -8.90
N ALA A 225 -1.34 -14.74 -8.82
CA ALA A 225 0.06 -14.86 -9.23
C ALA A 225 0.25 -14.57 -10.73
N LEU A 226 -0.59 -15.13 -11.59
CA LEU A 226 -0.54 -14.90 -13.04
C LEU A 226 -0.89 -13.46 -13.41
N ALA A 227 -1.92 -12.88 -12.78
CA ALA A 227 -2.31 -11.50 -12.99
C ALA A 227 -1.19 -10.53 -12.60
N THR A 228 -0.60 -10.71 -11.42
CA THR A 228 0.53 -9.88 -10.95
C THR A 228 1.80 -10.09 -11.77
N MET A 229 2.05 -11.29 -12.27
CA MET A 229 3.15 -11.56 -13.19
C MET A 229 3.00 -10.75 -14.48
N ILE A 230 1.82 -10.76 -15.10
CA ILE A 230 1.53 -9.95 -16.29
C ILE A 230 1.68 -8.45 -15.97
N GLY A 231 1.16 -7.99 -14.82
CA GLY A 231 1.29 -6.61 -14.38
C GLY A 231 2.75 -6.18 -14.16
N GLY A 232 3.55 -7.01 -13.51
CA GLY A 232 4.97 -6.76 -13.30
C GLY A 232 5.77 -6.70 -14.60
N LEU A 233 5.50 -7.62 -15.53
CA LEU A 233 6.10 -7.62 -16.86
C LEU A 233 5.64 -6.42 -17.70
N ALA A 234 4.37 -6.03 -17.61
CA ALA A 234 3.84 -4.86 -18.30
C ALA A 234 4.49 -3.56 -17.78
N ALA A 235 4.63 -3.40 -16.46
CA ALA A 235 5.29 -2.25 -15.85
C ALA A 235 6.77 -2.17 -16.28
N LEU A 236 7.45 -3.31 -16.31
CA LEU A 236 8.83 -3.40 -16.80
C LEU A 236 8.91 -3.06 -18.30
N ALA A 237 8.02 -3.61 -19.12
CA ALA A 237 8.00 -3.35 -20.55
C ALA A 237 7.80 -1.87 -20.86
N VAL A 238 6.91 -1.19 -20.14
CA VAL A 238 6.71 0.26 -20.30
C VAL A 238 7.99 1.02 -19.99
N LEU A 239 8.69 0.70 -18.90
CA LEU A 239 9.97 1.34 -18.55
C LEU A 239 11.07 1.10 -19.57
N LEU A 240 11.08 -0.09 -20.21
CA LEU A 240 12.08 -0.45 -21.20
C LEU A 240 11.82 0.12 -22.59
N LEU A 241 10.55 0.12 -23.01
CA LEU A 241 10.15 0.40 -24.41
C LEU A 241 9.77 1.85 -24.64
N ARG A 242 9.19 2.50 -23.61
CA ARG A 242 8.72 3.88 -23.73
C ARG A 242 9.89 4.86 -23.71
N GLU A 243 9.79 5.90 -24.52
CA GLU A 243 10.70 7.05 -24.47
C GLU A 243 10.41 7.84 -23.19
N SER A 244 11.26 7.68 -22.18
CA SER A 244 11.15 8.33 -20.89
C SER A 244 12.54 8.69 -20.37
N PRO A 245 12.66 9.57 -19.37
CA PRO A 245 13.94 9.86 -18.72
C PRO A 245 14.64 8.61 -18.18
N LEU A 246 13.89 7.53 -17.92
CA LEU A 246 14.38 6.25 -17.41
C LEU A 246 14.66 5.20 -18.50
N ALA A 247 14.56 5.53 -19.78
CA ALA A 247 14.79 4.57 -20.86
C ALA A 247 16.17 3.89 -20.79
N ILE A 248 16.21 2.57 -20.69
CA ILE A 248 17.46 1.79 -20.55
C ILE A 248 18.21 1.62 -21.88
N ARG A 249 17.64 2.06 -22.99
CA ARG A 249 18.29 2.02 -24.33
C ARG A 249 19.69 2.66 -24.36
N TYR A 250 19.94 3.60 -23.48
CA TYR A 250 21.24 4.25 -23.38
C TYR A 250 22.24 3.33 -22.64
N PRO A 251 23.48 3.20 -23.16
CA PRO A 251 24.49 2.40 -22.50
C PRO A 251 24.78 2.93 -21.10
N GLY A 252 25.06 2.04 -20.16
CA GLY A 252 25.37 2.42 -18.78
C GLY A 252 25.76 1.22 -17.93
N SER A 253 26.35 1.49 -16.78
CA SER A 253 26.86 0.47 -15.90
C SER A 253 25.73 -0.26 -15.17
N TRP A 254 25.85 -1.60 -15.07
CA TRP A 254 25.00 -2.47 -14.24
C TRP A 254 25.63 -2.74 -12.87
N LYS A 255 26.79 -2.12 -12.57
CA LYS A 255 27.47 -2.33 -11.28
C LYS A 255 26.66 -1.70 -10.14
N ILE A 256 26.54 -2.44 -9.06
CA ILE A 256 25.95 -1.94 -7.82
C ILE A 256 26.88 -0.91 -7.23
N THR A 257 26.41 0.32 -7.06
CA THR A 257 27.20 1.40 -6.48
C THR A 257 27.02 1.45 -4.97
N ARG A 258 28.10 1.79 -4.27
CA ARG A 258 28.06 1.93 -2.80
C ARG A 258 27.06 2.99 -2.35
N SER A 259 26.91 4.08 -3.12
CA SER A 259 25.94 5.14 -2.83
C SER A 259 24.50 4.63 -2.87
N CYS A 260 24.13 3.89 -3.91
CA CYS A 260 22.79 3.29 -4.03
C CYS A 260 22.48 2.34 -2.86
N LEU A 261 23.46 1.51 -2.45
CA LEU A 261 23.32 0.63 -1.28
C LEU A 261 23.15 1.41 0.01
N ILE A 262 23.97 2.43 0.25
CA ILE A 262 23.85 3.27 1.44
C ILE A 262 22.47 3.92 1.49
N ASN A 263 22.00 4.46 0.36
CA ASN A 263 20.68 5.09 0.27
C ASN A 263 19.56 4.06 0.45
N LEU A 264 19.70 2.86 -0.11
CA LEU A 264 18.74 1.76 0.12
C LEU A 264 18.59 1.47 1.62
N TRP A 265 19.69 1.32 2.34
CA TRP A 265 19.63 1.06 3.77
C TRP A 265 19.21 2.28 4.59
N ARG A 266 19.66 3.48 4.24
CA ARG A 266 19.32 4.72 4.94
C ARG A 266 17.81 5.04 4.88
N VAL A 267 17.17 4.77 3.75
CA VAL A 267 15.74 5.06 3.52
C VAL A 267 14.89 3.81 3.66
N GLY A 268 15.30 2.70 3.04
CA GLY A 268 14.51 1.47 2.97
C GLY A 268 14.47 0.70 4.29
N ALA A 269 15.58 0.61 5.04
CA ALA A 269 15.59 -0.13 6.29
C ALA A 269 14.65 0.47 7.37
N PRO A 270 14.62 1.81 7.59
CA PRO A 270 13.61 2.38 8.48
C PRO A 270 12.18 2.13 8.03
N LEU A 271 11.89 2.17 6.71
CA LEU A 271 10.56 1.88 6.18
C LEU A 271 10.17 0.40 6.36
N ALA A 272 11.09 -0.51 6.13
CA ALA A 272 10.88 -1.93 6.37
C ALA A 272 10.66 -2.22 7.87
N ALA A 273 11.45 -1.60 8.75
CA ALA A 273 11.29 -1.70 10.20
C ALA A 273 9.95 -1.11 10.67
N GLU A 274 9.52 -0.01 10.08
CA GLU A 274 8.20 0.59 10.32
C GLU A 274 7.08 -0.41 10.01
N ARG A 275 7.12 -1.05 8.85
CA ARG A 275 6.11 -2.05 8.45
C ARG A 275 6.10 -3.25 9.39
N ALA A 276 7.27 -3.75 9.77
CA ALA A 276 7.39 -4.85 10.72
C ALA A 276 6.83 -4.46 12.11
N ALA A 277 7.16 -3.28 12.60
CA ALA A 277 6.68 -2.78 13.88
C ALA A 277 5.16 -2.57 13.91
N LEU A 278 4.58 -2.02 12.83
CA LEU A 278 3.14 -1.84 12.70
C LEU A 278 2.41 -3.20 12.63
N SER A 279 2.91 -4.15 11.84
CA SER A 279 2.33 -5.49 11.76
C SER A 279 2.37 -6.23 13.11
N SER A 280 3.48 -6.11 13.85
CA SER A 280 3.61 -6.71 15.18
C SER A 280 2.61 -6.11 16.17
N ALA A 281 2.40 -4.80 16.14
CA ALA A 281 1.42 -4.12 16.98
C ALA A 281 -0.02 -4.55 16.64
N GLN A 282 -0.33 -4.75 15.35
CA GLN A 282 -1.65 -5.25 14.93
C GLN A 282 -1.95 -6.64 15.48
N VAL A 283 -0.96 -7.53 15.53
CA VAL A 283 -1.13 -8.88 16.14
C VAL A 283 -1.52 -8.75 17.61
N LEU A 284 -0.86 -7.83 18.36
CA LEU A 284 -1.21 -7.59 19.76
C LEU A 284 -2.60 -6.99 19.93
N LEU A 285 -3.02 -6.07 19.05
CA LEU A 285 -4.38 -5.51 19.06
C LEU A 285 -5.44 -6.60 18.80
N VAL A 286 -5.21 -7.47 17.83
CA VAL A 286 -6.10 -8.62 17.56
C VAL A 286 -6.23 -9.50 18.82
N ARG A 287 -5.13 -9.73 19.56
CA ARG A 287 -5.17 -10.47 20.83
C ARG A 287 -5.99 -9.76 21.91
N ILE A 288 -5.95 -8.44 22.00
CA ILE A 288 -6.81 -7.68 22.93
C ILE A 288 -8.27 -7.83 22.52
N VAL A 289 -8.60 -7.66 21.24
CA VAL A 289 -9.97 -7.76 20.73
C VAL A 289 -10.52 -9.18 20.87
N SER A 290 -9.70 -10.23 20.70
CA SER A 290 -10.14 -11.63 20.82
C SER A 290 -10.68 -11.98 22.19
N GLN A 291 -10.33 -11.23 23.23
CA GLN A 291 -10.84 -11.44 24.60
C GLN A 291 -12.23 -10.79 24.82
N LEU A 292 -12.72 -9.98 23.90
CA LEU A 292 -13.98 -9.24 24.02
C LEU A 292 -15.21 -10.01 23.51
N GLY A 293 -15.02 -11.23 23.01
CA GLY A 293 -16.10 -12.10 22.52
C GLY A 293 -16.31 -12.06 21.01
N THR A 294 -17.11 -13.01 20.52
CA THR A 294 -17.26 -13.27 19.07
C THR A 294 -17.89 -12.12 18.30
N VAL A 295 -18.91 -11.45 18.85
CA VAL A 295 -19.56 -10.29 18.24
C VAL A 295 -18.57 -9.13 18.08
N ALA A 296 -17.72 -8.88 19.10
CA ALA A 296 -16.70 -7.85 19.06
C ALA A 296 -15.63 -8.16 18.00
N ILE A 297 -15.19 -9.40 17.88
CA ILE A 297 -14.24 -9.84 16.87
C ILE A 297 -14.80 -9.60 15.46
N ALA A 298 -16.05 -10.05 15.22
CA ALA A 298 -16.71 -9.87 13.93
C ALA A 298 -16.90 -8.38 13.59
N ALA A 299 -17.43 -7.60 14.54
CA ALA A 299 -17.63 -6.17 14.34
C ALA A 299 -16.30 -5.42 14.06
N ASN A 300 -15.23 -5.76 14.80
CA ASN A 300 -13.91 -5.18 14.58
C ASN A 300 -13.37 -5.52 13.18
N SER A 301 -13.42 -6.77 12.76
CA SER A 301 -12.90 -7.21 11.47
C SER A 301 -13.61 -6.53 10.31
N LEU A 302 -14.94 -6.47 10.35
CA LEU A 302 -15.74 -5.86 9.29
C LEU A 302 -15.63 -4.33 9.30
N ALA A 303 -15.56 -3.71 10.48
CA ALA A 303 -15.37 -2.26 10.58
C ALA A 303 -14.00 -1.83 10.05
N VAL A 304 -12.91 -2.57 10.33
CA VAL A 304 -11.57 -2.32 9.76
C VAL A 304 -11.60 -2.44 8.23
N SER A 305 -12.34 -3.40 7.68
CA SER A 305 -12.50 -3.51 6.22
C SER A 305 -13.26 -2.32 5.63
N ALA A 306 -14.32 -1.87 6.30
CA ALA A 306 -15.08 -0.69 5.86
C ALA A 306 -14.26 0.60 5.92
N GLU A 307 -13.49 0.81 7.00
CA GLU A 307 -12.53 1.91 7.18
C GLU A 307 -11.47 1.92 6.07
N GLY A 308 -11.00 0.72 5.68
CA GLY A 308 -10.00 0.55 4.62
C GLY A 308 -10.30 1.33 3.35
N LEU A 309 -11.56 1.42 2.94
CA LEU A 309 -11.98 2.19 1.78
C LEU A 309 -11.72 3.70 1.92
N CYS A 310 -11.80 4.24 3.14
CA CYS A 310 -11.60 5.66 3.41
C CYS A 310 -10.13 6.06 3.27
N TYR A 311 -9.22 5.34 3.92
CA TYR A 311 -7.82 5.74 3.96
C TYR A 311 -7.01 5.38 2.69
N MET A 312 -7.53 4.54 1.79
CA MET A 312 -6.85 4.25 0.53
C MET A 312 -6.68 5.49 -0.35
N ALA A 313 -7.63 6.44 -0.30
CA ALA A 313 -7.47 7.72 -0.96
C ALA A 313 -6.25 8.51 -0.41
N GLY A 314 -6.02 8.45 0.89
CA GLY A 314 -4.84 9.05 1.54
C GLY A 314 -3.53 8.46 1.03
N TYR A 315 -3.45 7.13 0.88
CA TYR A 315 -2.25 6.46 0.32
C TYR A 315 -1.99 6.84 -1.15
N GLY A 316 -3.03 7.02 -1.96
CA GLY A 316 -2.87 7.52 -3.33
C GLY A 316 -2.24 8.92 -3.37
N ILE A 317 -2.66 9.83 -2.48
CA ILE A 317 -2.06 11.16 -2.36
C ILE A 317 -0.64 11.09 -1.76
N GLN A 318 -0.38 10.15 -0.85
CA GLN A 318 0.96 9.89 -0.31
C GLN A 318 1.95 9.55 -1.43
N ASP A 319 1.57 8.66 -2.34
CA ASP A 319 2.38 8.26 -3.49
C ASP A 319 2.73 9.46 -4.39
N ALA A 320 1.75 10.32 -4.67
CA ALA A 320 1.98 11.57 -5.41
C ALA A 320 2.90 12.54 -4.63
N SER A 321 2.72 12.64 -3.31
CA SER A 321 3.54 13.48 -2.44
C SER A 321 5.00 13.03 -2.43
N ILE A 322 5.27 11.71 -2.38
CA ILE A 322 6.63 11.15 -2.48
C ILE A 322 7.32 11.61 -3.77
N ALA A 323 6.64 11.50 -4.90
CA ALA A 323 7.19 11.87 -6.20
C ALA A 323 7.46 13.39 -6.32
N LEU A 324 6.48 14.21 -5.97
CA LEU A 324 6.55 15.67 -6.10
C LEU A 324 7.60 16.28 -5.16
N VAL A 325 7.58 15.86 -3.90
CA VAL A 325 8.55 16.36 -2.91
C VAL A 325 9.93 15.83 -3.22
N GLY A 326 10.06 14.55 -3.64
CA GLY A 326 11.34 13.99 -4.05
C GLY A 326 11.99 14.77 -5.19
N GLN A 327 11.23 15.11 -6.24
CA GLN A 327 11.74 15.95 -7.34
C GLN A 327 12.09 17.38 -6.90
N ALA A 328 11.26 18.01 -6.06
CA ALA A 328 11.54 19.36 -5.57
C ALA A 328 12.78 19.40 -4.66
N VAL A 329 13.02 18.35 -3.86
CA VAL A 329 14.25 18.21 -3.05
C VAL A 329 15.46 18.01 -3.96
N GLY A 330 15.34 17.14 -4.98
CA GLY A 330 16.40 16.93 -5.97
C GLY A 330 16.77 18.21 -6.74
N ALA A 331 15.79 19.06 -7.07
CA ALA A 331 15.99 20.37 -7.67
C ALA A 331 16.53 21.43 -6.69
N HIS A 332 16.83 21.05 -5.44
CA HIS A 332 17.28 21.95 -4.37
C HIS A 332 16.32 23.13 -4.07
N ARG A 333 15.02 22.97 -4.40
CA ARG A 333 13.97 23.98 -4.21
C ARG A 333 13.21 23.73 -2.91
N ARG A 334 13.76 24.19 -1.79
CA ARG A 334 13.15 24.05 -0.45
C ARG A 334 11.77 24.71 -0.35
N ASP A 335 11.55 25.82 -1.05
CA ASP A 335 10.26 26.52 -1.14
C ASP A 335 9.18 25.64 -1.78
N MET A 336 9.52 25.02 -2.90
CA MET A 336 8.62 24.13 -3.63
C MET A 336 8.37 22.82 -2.87
N SER A 337 9.40 22.24 -2.24
CA SER A 337 9.26 21.06 -1.39
C SER A 337 8.26 21.31 -0.25
N LYS A 338 8.36 22.44 0.45
CA LYS A 338 7.38 22.83 1.48
C LYS A 338 5.99 23.02 0.91
N ARG A 339 5.89 23.69 -0.24
CA ARG A 339 4.61 23.97 -0.89
C ARG A 339 3.90 22.70 -1.30
N PHE A 340 4.58 21.74 -1.95
CA PHE A 340 4.00 20.46 -2.31
C PHE A 340 3.62 19.65 -1.08
N ALA A 341 4.47 19.61 -0.06
CA ALA A 341 4.20 18.88 1.16
C ALA A 341 2.93 19.39 1.86
N TRP A 342 2.76 20.70 2.02
CA TRP A 342 1.56 21.29 2.62
C TRP A 342 0.33 21.14 1.73
N LEU A 343 0.47 21.31 0.43
CA LEU A 343 -0.63 21.17 -0.54
C LEU A 343 -1.18 19.73 -0.54
N CYS A 344 -0.29 18.75 -0.71
CA CYS A 344 -0.71 17.34 -0.71
C CYS A 344 -1.30 16.95 0.65
N THR A 345 -0.68 17.38 1.77
CA THR A 345 -1.20 17.10 3.12
C THR A 345 -2.59 17.71 3.30
N GLY A 346 -2.80 18.96 2.89
CA GLY A 346 -4.12 19.61 2.92
C GLY A 346 -5.16 18.90 2.05
N MET A 347 -4.77 18.45 0.85
CA MET A 347 -5.64 17.62 0.00
C MET A 347 -6.02 16.29 0.68
N GLY A 348 -5.04 15.61 1.27
CA GLY A 348 -5.26 14.36 2.01
C GLY A 348 -6.21 14.55 3.19
N MET A 349 -5.97 15.58 4.00
CA MET A 349 -6.87 15.95 5.10
C MET A 349 -8.30 16.23 4.61
N GLY A 350 -8.45 16.99 3.53
CA GLY A 350 -9.75 17.36 2.99
C GLY A 350 -10.53 16.16 2.45
N ILE A 351 -9.88 15.29 1.68
CA ILE A 351 -10.52 14.09 1.12
C ILE A 351 -10.87 13.11 2.24
N MET A 352 -9.98 12.86 3.19
CA MET A 352 -10.26 11.97 4.30
C MET A 352 -11.27 12.56 5.29
N ALA A 353 -11.32 13.89 5.47
CA ALA A 353 -12.41 14.53 6.20
C ALA A 353 -13.77 14.26 5.55
N LEU A 354 -13.85 14.39 4.22
CA LEU A 354 -15.07 14.09 3.48
C LEU A 354 -15.46 12.62 3.60
N SER A 355 -14.49 11.70 3.44
CA SER A 355 -14.72 10.25 3.65
C SER A 355 -15.19 9.95 5.07
N GLY A 356 -14.59 10.59 6.08
CA GLY A 356 -14.98 10.45 7.47
C GLY A 356 -16.42 10.92 7.74
N VAL A 357 -16.82 12.05 7.17
CA VAL A 357 -18.22 12.50 7.24
C VAL A 357 -19.17 11.49 6.60
N LEU A 358 -18.85 10.99 5.41
CA LEU A 358 -19.66 9.96 4.73
C LEU A 358 -19.70 8.67 5.55
N MET A 359 -18.57 8.22 6.08
CA MET A 359 -18.48 7.05 6.94
C MET A 359 -19.32 7.22 8.21
N TRP A 360 -19.30 8.38 8.85
CA TRP A 360 -20.12 8.67 10.03
C TRP A 360 -21.61 8.62 9.74
N LEU A 361 -22.04 9.24 8.62
CA LEU A 361 -23.45 9.29 8.21
C LEU A 361 -23.98 7.92 7.80
N PHE A 362 -23.20 7.18 7.01
CA PHE A 362 -23.60 5.91 6.41
C PHE A 362 -23.06 4.69 7.14
N ALA A 363 -22.53 4.82 8.36
CA ALA A 363 -21.91 3.72 9.11
C ALA A 363 -22.76 2.44 9.19
N PRO A 364 -24.07 2.46 9.51
CA PRO A 364 -24.89 1.25 9.50
C PRO A 364 -25.05 0.63 8.11
N ALA A 365 -25.20 1.45 7.09
CA ALA A 365 -25.32 0.99 5.69
C ALA A 365 -24.01 0.35 5.21
N LEU A 366 -22.87 0.93 5.54
CA LEU A 366 -21.56 0.35 5.26
C LEU A 366 -21.39 -1.02 5.91
N MET A 367 -21.76 -1.15 7.18
CA MET A 367 -21.69 -2.43 7.88
C MET A 367 -22.65 -3.47 7.30
N SER A 368 -23.85 -3.06 6.84
CA SER A 368 -24.84 -3.97 6.27
C SER A 368 -24.42 -4.58 4.91
N ILE A 369 -23.43 -3.99 4.24
CA ILE A 369 -22.82 -4.58 3.03
C ILE A 369 -22.09 -5.90 3.37
N PHE A 370 -21.52 -6.00 4.57
CA PHE A 370 -20.68 -7.11 4.97
C PHE A 370 -21.43 -8.19 5.77
N THR A 371 -22.50 -7.84 6.47
CA THR A 371 -23.24 -8.77 7.35
C THR A 371 -24.70 -8.37 7.50
N ALA A 372 -25.54 -9.38 7.76
CA ALA A 372 -26.95 -9.19 8.13
C ALA A 372 -27.18 -9.23 9.65
N ASP A 373 -26.16 -9.52 10.47
CA ASP A 373 -26.29 -9.58 11.93
C ASP A 373 -26.44 -8.18 12.53
N ALA A 374 -27.63 -7.91 13.10
CA ALA A 374 -27.96 -6.60 13.65
C ALA A 374 -27.05 -6.18 14.82
N ALA A 375 -26.56 -7.12 15.64
CA ALA A 375 -25.67 -6.80 16.75
C ALA A 375 -24.28 -6.39 16.24
N VAL A 376 -23.77 -7.09 15.22
CA VAL A 376 -22.51 -6.77 14.58
C VAL A 376 -22.60 -5.43 13.84
N ILE A 377 -23.71 -5.16 13.12
CA ILE A 377 -23.95 -3.89 12.45
C ILE A 377 -23.97 -2.73 13.45
N ALA A 378 -24.73 -2.87 14.53
CA ALA A 378 -24.84 -1.80 15.53
C ALA A 378 -23.49 -1.48 16.19
N LEU A 379 -22.74 -2.50 16.59
CA LEU A 379 -21.44 -2.34 17.22
C LEU A 379 -20.41 -1.79 16.24
N GLY A 380 -20.32 -2.33 15.03
CA GLY A 380 -19.40 -1.85 13.99
C GLY A 380 -19.68 -0.41 13.54
N ALA A 381 -20.95 -0.03 13.39
CA ALA A 381 -21.34 1.34 13.08
C ALA A 381 -20.93 2.32 14.18
N GLN A 382 -21.01 1.91 15.44
CA GLN A 382 -20.50 2.72 16.56
C GLN A 382 -18.99 2.92 16.45
N MET A 383 -18.24 1.87 16.10
CA MET A 383 -16.79 1.94 15.93
C MET A 383 -16.41 2.91 14.80
N LEU A 384 -17.01 2.77 13.63
CA LEU A 384 -16.78 3.66 12.49
C LEU A 384 -17.08 5.12 12.83
N ARG A 385 -18.12 5.40 13.61
CA ARG A 385 -18.42 6.76 14.07
C ARG A 385 -17.39 7.33 15.02
N ILE A 386 -16.78 6.50 15.89
CA ILE A 386 -15.68 6.94 16.76
C ILE A 386 -14.48 7.35 15.92
N GLU A 387 -14.12 6.56 14.91
CA GLU A 387 -12.94 6.80 14.12
C GLU A 387 -13.10 7.95 13.12
N ALA A 388 -14.30 8.17 12.61
CA ALA A 388 -14.59 9.24 11.65
C ALA A 388 -14.02 10.61 12.06
N PHE A 389 -13.92 10.87 13.36
CA PHE A 389 -13.30 12.10 13.89
C PHE A 389 -11.78 12.16 13.69
N ALA A 390 -11.10 11.01 13.58
CA ALA A 390 -9.66 10.95 13.40
C ALA A 390 -9.25 11.02 11.92
N GLU A 391 -10.15 10.76 10.99
CA GLU A 391 -9.87 10.67 9.56
C GLU A 391 -9.08 11.86 8.99
N PRO A 392 -9.39 13.14 9.30
CA PRO A 392 -8.59 14.25 8.80
C PRO A 392 -7.13 14.21 9.29
N MET A 393 -6.93 13.84 10.56
CA MET A 393 -5.59 13.73 11.15
C MET A 393 -4.85 12.48 10.67
N PHE A 394 -5.58 11.40 10.40
CA PHE A 394 -5.03 10.23 9.76
C PHE A 394 -4.53 10.58 8.35
N GLY A 395 -5.33 11.29 7.54
CA GLY A 395 -4.90 11.83 6.25
C GLY A 395 -3.65 12.71 6.33
N ALA A 396 -3.58 13.59 7.35
CA ALA A 396 -2.39 14.39 7.61
C ALA A 396 -1.16 13.50 7.84
N SER A 397 -1.28 12.45 8.68
CA SER A 397 -0.16 11.58 9.00
C SER A 397 0.32 10.76 7.79
N ILE A 398 -0.61 10.20 6.99
CA ILE A 398 -0.29 9.42 5.80
C ILE A 398 0.46 10.30 4.79
N VAL A 399 -0.12 11.43 4.41
CA VAL A 399 0.43 12.25 3.32
C VAL A 399 1.68 13.01 3.74
N ALA A 400 1.74 13.54 4.97
CA ALA A 400 2.95 14.19 5.48
C ALA A 400 4.12 13.19 5.63
N SER A 401 3.84 11.92 6.01
CA SER A 401 4.88 10.88 6.00
C SER A 401 5.42 10.66 4.60
N GLY A 402 4.56 10.64 3.57
CA GLY A 402 4.98 10.56 2.17
C GLY A 402 5.89 11.71 1.76
N ALA A 403 5.55 12.96 2.13
CA ALA A 403 6.39 14.12 1.87
C ALA A 403 7.79 13.98 2.51
N MET A 404 7.85 13.52 3.76
CA MET A 404 9.12 13.30 4.47
C MET A 404 9.92 12.13 3.86
N GLN A 405 9.25 11.04 3.47
CA GLN A 405 9.87 9.92 2.78
C GLN A 405 10.46 10.36 1.43
N GLY A 406 9.72 11.13 0.64
CA GLY A 406 10.19 11.72 -0.61
C GLY A 406 11.42 12.62 -0.43
N ALA A 407 11.52 13.29 0.71
CA ALA A 407 12.72 14.03 1.09
C ALA A 407 13.84 13.16 1.68
N GLY A 408 13.63 11.85 1.91
CA GLY A 408 14.63 10.94 2.48
C GLY A 408 14.66 10.88 4.02
N ASP A 409 13.72 11.53 4.73
CA ASP A 409 13.65 11.53 6.20
C ASP A 409 12.80 10.36 6.74
N SER A 410 13.06 9.15 6.25
CA SER A 410 12.29 7.94 6.61
C SER A 410 12.49 7.51 8.05
N THR A 411 13.67 7.78 8.64
CA THR A 411 13.93 7.46 10.05
C THR A 411 12.99 8.18 11.00
N ALA A 412 12.67 9.44 10.72
CA ALA A 412 11.72 10.17 11.55
C ALA A 412 10.30 9.63 11.40
N CYS A 413 9.89 9.24 10.18
CA CYS A 413 8.60 8.59 9.96
C CYS A 413 8.50 7.31 10.78
N PHE A 414 9.52 6.46 10.75
CA PHE A 414 9.58 5.24 11.56
C PHE A 414 9.43 5.54 13.07
N VAL A 415 10.22 6.48 13.61
CA VAL A 415 10.18 6.81 15.04
C VAL A 415 8.82 7.37 15.46
N LEU A 416 8.22 8.26 14.68
CA LEU A 416 6.91 8.84 14.96
C LEU A 416 5.80 7.79 14.92
N ASN A 417 5.81 6.91 13.93
CA ASN A 417 4.84 5.82 13.80
C ASN A 417 5.02 4.77 14.91
N LEU A 418 6.26 4.42 15.24
CA LEU A 418 6.56 3.50 16.34
C LEU A 418 6.06 4.04 17.67
N PHE A 419 6.40 5.30 17.98
CA PHE A 419 5.95 5.96 19.21
C PHE A 419 4.42 6.03 19.29
N SER A 420 3.77 6.43 18.22
CA SER A 420 2.32 6.55 18.16
C SER A 420 1.63 5.20 18.36
N MET A 421 2.04 4.18 17.60
CA MET A 421 1.40 2.87 17.63
C MET A 421 1.66 2.11 18.94
N TRP A 422 2.91 2.06 19.37
CA TRP A 422 3.30 1.31 20.57
C TRP A 422 3.12 2.11 21.86
N GLY A 423 3.47 3.40 21.85
CA GLY A 423 3.39 4.26 23.04
C GLY A 423 1.97 4.74 23.32
N VAL A 424 1.18 5.07 22.30
CA VAL A 424 -0.17 5.61 22.48
C VAL A 424 -1.24 4.55 22.28
N ARG A 425 -1.33 3.94 21.07
CA ARG A 425 -2.45 3.05 20.72
C ARG A 425 -2.49 1.79 21.57
N LEU A 426 -1.39 1.04 21.66
CA LEU A 426 -1.35 -0.20 22.45
C LEU A 426 -1.58 0.07 23.94
N THR A 427 -0.94 1.10 24.48
CA THR A 427 -1.10 1.47 25.91
C THR A 427 -2.53 1.85 26.22
N LEU A 428 -3.15 2.72 25.42
CA LEU A 428 -4.54 3.12 25.62
C LEU A 428 -5.51 1.96 25.36
N ALA A 429 -5.29 1.14 24.34
CA ALA A 429 -6.13 -0.03 24.08
C ALA A 429 -6.11 -1.01 25.26
N PHE A 430 -4.93 -1.28 25.84
CA PHE A 430 -4.80 -2.13 27.01
C PHE A 430 -5.53 -1.57 28.25
N LEU A 431 -5.51 -0.25 28.45
CA LEU A 431 -6.17 0.42 29.59
C LEU A 431 -7.68 0.56 29.39
N LEU A 432 -8.14 0.83 28.16
CA LEU A 432 -9.54 1.16 27.89
C LEU A 432 -10.38 -0.09 27.54
N ALA A 433 -9.79 -1.11 26.92
CA ALA A 433 -10.52 -2.33 26.54
C ALA A 433 -11.24 -3.03 27.71
N PRO A 434 -10.65 -3.17 28.92
CA PRO A 434 -11.33 -3.81 30.05
C PRO A 434 -12.55 -3.03 30.54
N ARG A 435 -12.58 -1.71 30.34
CA ARG A 435 -13.66 -0.82 30.85
C ARG A 435 -14.75 -0.57 29.81
N PHE A 436 -14.37 -0.41 28.56
CA PHE A 436 -15.25 0.06 27.49
C PHE A 436 -15.38 -0.95 26.34
N GLY A 437 -14.79 -2.15 26.48
CA GLY A 437 -14.84 -3.18 25.45
C GLY A 437 -14.23 -2.69 24.12
N LEU A 438 -14.89 -3.05 23.02
CA LEU A 438 -14.42 -2.68 21.67
C LEU A 438 -14.38 -1.15 21.46
N ALA A 439 -15.34 -0.40 22.02
CA ALA A 439 -15.34 1.06 21.96
C ALA A 439 -14.07 1.67 22.58
N GLY A 440 -13.54 1.07 23.65
CA GLY A 440 -12.26 1.47 24.23
C GLY A 440 -11.08 1.28 23.30
N VAL A 441 -11.04 0.17 22.54
CA VAL A 441 -9.99 -0.10 21.55
C VAL A 441 -10.03 0.92 20.40
N TRP A 442 -11.22 1.23 19.87
CA TRP A 442 -11.40 2.20 18.79
C TRP A 442 -11.19 3.64 19.24
N THR A 443 -11.55 3.97 20.50
CA THR A 443 -11.19 5.26 21.09
C THR A 443 -9.68 5.41 21.20
N ALA A 444 -8.97 4.37 21.63
CA ALA A 444 -7.50 4.37 21.67
C ALA A 444 -6.91 4.59 20.25
N MET A 445 -7.50 3.99 19.23
CA MET A 445 -7.14 4.19 17.83
C MET A 445 -7.38 5.64 17.39
N CYS A 446 -8.54 6.20 17.65
CA CYS A 446 -8.89 7.59 17.33
C CYS A 446 -7.90 8.58 17.98
N VAL A 447 -7.61 8.43 19.27
CA VAL A 447 -6.63 9.29 19.99
C VAL A 447 -5.23 9.15 19.39
N GLU A 448 -4.83 7.93 19.06
CA GLU A 448 -3.53 7.65 18.43
C GLU A 448 -3.42 8.32 17.06
N LEU A 449 -4.41 8.15 16.18
CA LEU A 449 -4.42 8.74 14.85
C LEU A 449 -4.39 10.28 14.91
N CYS A 450 -5.13 10.88 15.83
CA CYS A 450 -5.06 12.31 16.09
C CYS A 450 -3.67 12.74 16.58
N THR A 451 -3.09 12.02 17.55
CA THR A 451 -1.75 12.31 18.08
C THR A 451 -0.70 12.19 16.97
N ARG A 452 -0.77 11.13 16.17
CA ARG A 452 0.13 10.89 15.04
C ARG A 452 0.03 12.02 14.01
N GLY A 453 -1.18 12.40 13.63
CA GLY A 453 -1.42 13.53 12.71
C GLY A 453 -0.78 14.82 13.22
N VAL A 454 -0.98 15.17 14.50
CA VAL A 454 -0.37 16.34 15.11
C VAL A 454 1.16 16.27 15.10
N LEU A 455 1.75 15.13 15.44
CA LEU A 455 3.20 14.94 15.43
C LEU A 455 3.80 15.14 14.03
N PHE A 456 3.17 14.58 13.01
CA PHE A 456 3.59 14.75 11.60
C PHE A 456 3.44 16.21 11.14
N LEU A 457 2.32 16.87 11.45
CA LEU A 457 2.12 18.28 11.12
C LEU A 457 3.14 19.20 11.82
N LEU A 458 3.43 18.96 13.09
CA LEU A 458 4.45 19.71 13.84
C LEU A 458 5.84 19.52 13.21
N ARG A 459 6.20 18.30 12.80
CA ARG A 459 7.47 18.06 12.13
C ARG A 459 7.51 18.72 10.76
N LEU A 460 6.40 18.65 10.01
CA LEU A 460 6.26 19.31 8.71
C LEU A 460 6.47 20.82 8.84
N ALA A 461 5.83 21.45 9.85
CA ALA A 461 5.92 22.88 10.12
C ALA A 461 7.35 23.31 10.51
N ARG A 462 8.05 22.52 11.33
CA ARG A 462 9.44 22.80 11.74
C ARG A 462 10.45 22.78 10.59
N GLY A 463 10.16 22.13 9.48
CA GLY A 463 11.00 22.11 8.27
C GLY A 463 12.31 21.33 8.38
N LYS A 464 12.64 20.74 9.54
CA LYS A 464 13.90 19.97 9.76
C LYS A 464 14.04 18.72 8.89
N TRP A 465 12.93 18.23 8.32
CA TRP A 465 12.91 17.10 7.38
C TRP A 465 13.62 17.39 6.06
N LEU A 466 13.80 18.67 5.69
CA LEU A 466 14.53 19.09 4.49
C LEU A 466 16.06 19.14 4.68
N GLU A 467 16.55 19.08 5.93
CA GLU A 467 17.98 19.17 6.21
C GLU A 467 18.71 17.83 6.04
N ARG A 468 17.99 16.72 6.15
CA ARG A 468 18.54 15.35 6.12
C ARG A 468 18.40 14.64 4.77
N GLY A 469 17.70 15.25 3.83
CA GLY A 469 17.00 14.50 2.78
C GLY A 469 17.70 14.36 1.45
N ALA A 470 18.68 15.17 1.09
CA ALA A 470 19.30 15.03 -0.22
C ALA A 470 20.12 13.75 -0.33
N LEU A 471 19.67 12.84 -1.22
CA LEU A 471 20.34 11.58 -1.57
C LEU A 471 21.17 11.73 -2.85
N ALA A 472 20.89 12.78 -3.60
CA ALA A 472 21.52 13.11 -4.89
C ALA A 472 22.78 13.96 -4.75
#